data_8011db0f76cd70a634768e7a717e3537
#
_entry.id   8011db0f76cd70a634768e7a717e3537
#
_cell.length_a   1.000
_cell.length_b   1.000
_cell.length_c   1.000
_cell.angle_alpha   90.00
_cell.angle_beta   90.00
_cell.angle_gamma   90.00
#
_symmetry.space_group_name_H-M   'P 1'
#
loop_
_entity.id
_entity.type
_entity.pdbx_description
1 polymer ?
#
loop_
_entity_poly.entity_id
_entity_poly.type
_entity_poly.pdbx_seq_one_letter_code
_entity_poly.pdbx_strand_id
1 'polypeptide(L)'
;VCSSDLSMQSMMDLGLNRYSFAIFSHKGDVGTDTQLEARKFITPMTAYICKKHNGALGTNYSFGSVSSNDVIVRAIKKAENSDEIIIRLNEGANKTINKFSLTLGNGIEDAKEVFASEEYKGKAEIKDGKLITSFKPYEIKSFALKLKSGEKVKAEKAVPIELPLDKNIITKQGKCGDYDYTVPFEIVPDEINSNGYKFI
;
A
#
# COMPACT_ATOMS: atom_id res chain seq x y z
N VAL A 1 -4.87 -26.74 -15.48
CA VAL A 1 -4.24 -25.71 -16.31
C VAL A 1 -5.39 -25.10 -17.11
N CYS A 2 -5.88 -23.93 -16.70
CA CYS A 2 -6.68 -23.12 -17.60
C CYS A 2 -5.78 -22.76 -18.78
N SER A 3 -6.04 -23.36 -19.95
CA SER A 3 -5.58 -22.78 -21.17
C SER A 3 -6.28 -21.43 -21.25
N SER A 4 -5.54 -20.34 -21.00
CA SER A 4 -6.03 -19.02 -21.36
C SER A 4 -6.51 -19.11 -22.78
N ASP A 5 -7.75 -18.71 -23.01
CA ASP A 5 -8.28 -18.70 -24.35
C ASP A 5 -7.43 -17.74 -25.19
N LEU A 6 -6.49 -18.29 -25.96
CA LEU A 6 -5.58 -17.54 -26.81
C LEU A 6 -6.31 -16.69 -27.86
N SER A 7 -7.63 -16.87 -28.00
CA SER A 7 -8.48 -16.07 -28.87
C SER A 7 -8.80 -14.69 -28.30
N MET A 8 -8.63 -14.47 -26.97
CA MET A 8 -8.87 -13.19 -26.31
C MET A 8 -7.57 -12.43 -26.06
N GLN A 9 -6.99 -11.86 -27.08
CA GLN A 9 -5.74 -11.09 -26.98
C GLN A 9 -5.82 -9.92 -26.00
N SER A 10 -7.01 -9.32 -25.83
CA SER A 10 -7.23 -8.24 -24.86
C SER A 10 -7.07 -8.67 -23.39
N MET A 11 -7.06 -9.98 -23.13
CA MET A 11 -6.84 -10.57 -21.80
C MET A 11 -5.43 -11.12 -21.62
N MET A 12 -4.56 -10.98 -22.61
CA MET A 12 -3.18 -11.42 -22.55
C MET A 12 -2.28 -10.24 -22.18
N ASP A 13 -1.27 -10.49 -21.35
CA ASP A 13 -0.24 -9.52 -21.01
C ASP A 13 0.71 -9.33 -22.22
N LEU A 14 0.22 -8.60 -23.22
CA LEU A 14 0.99 -8.24 -24.40
C LEU A 14 1.90 -7.05 -24.09
N GLY A 15 3.16 -7.16 -24.48
CA GLY A 15 4.12 -6.08 -24.34
C GLY A 15 5.33 -6.44 -23.45
N LEU A 16 6.06 -5.44 -23.01
CA LEU A 16 7.22 -5.62 -22.14
C LEU A 16 6.80 -5.84 -20.71
N ASN A 17 6.89 -7.07 -20.23
CA ASN A 17 6.66 -7.44 -18.85
C ASN A 17 7.98 -7.42 -18.09
N ARG A 18 8.03 -6.68 -16.98
CA ARG A 18 9.20 -6.61 -16.09
C ARG A 18 8.85 -7.25 -14.75
N TYR A 19 9.67 -8.19 -14.34
CA TYR A 19 9.53 -8.87 -13.06
C TYR A 19 10.79 -8.63 -12.24
N SER A 20 10.61 -8.41 -10.95
CA SER A 20 11.71 -8.35 -9.99
C SER A 20 11.49 -9.40 -8.93
N PHE A 21 12.55 -10.10 -8.56
CA PHE A 21 12.54 -11.06 -7.46
C PHE A 21 13.80 -10.91 -6.64
N ALA A 22 13.73 -11.33 -5.39
CA ALA A 22 14.87 -11.35 -4.50
C ALA A 22 14.93 -12.67 -3.74
N ILE A 23 16.15 -13.09 -3.42
CA ILE A 23 16.42 -14.24 -2.56
C ILE A 23 17.00 -13.70 -1.27
N PHE A 24 16.35 -14.01 -0.15
CA PHE A 24 16.78 -13.61 1.18
C PHE A 24 17.13 -14.85 2.01
N SER A 25 18.38 -14.94 2.45
CA SER A 25 18.84 -16.00 3.36
C SER A 25 18.70 -15.53 4.81
N HIS A 26 18.18 -16.39 5.66
CA HIS A 26 18.03 -16.12 7.08
C HIS A 26 18.36 -17.35 7.91
N LYS A 27 18.62 -17.14 9.21
CA LYS A 27 18.87 -18.23 10.16
C LYS A 27 17.53 -18.66 10.79
N GLY A 28 17.30 -19.96 10.86
CA GLY A 28 16.09 -20.52 11.48
C GLY A 28 14.89 -20.57 10.53
N ASP A 29 13.70 -20.69 11.12
CA ASP A 29 12.45 -20.80 10.38
C ASP A 29 11.96 -19.46 9.82
N VAL A 30 11.02 -19.53 8.88
CA VAL A 30 10.32 -18.34 8.36
C VAL A 30 9.59 -17.63 9.49
N GLY A 31 9.90 -16.37 9.71
CA GLY A 31 9.36 -15.58 10.80
C GLY A 31 9.19 -14.10 10.43
N THR A 32 9.12 -13.28 11.46
CA THR A 32 8.92 -11.83 11.30
C THR A 32 9.95 -11.18 10.40
N ASP A 33 11.23 -11.51 10.56
CA ASP A 33 12.30 -10.90 9.77
C ASP A 33 12.13 -11.18 8.29
N THR A 34 11.76 -12.41 7.92
CA THR A 34 11.48 -12.79 6.53
C THR A 34 10.32 -11.95 5.95
N GLN A 35 9.26 -11.78 6.73
CA GLN A 35 8.09 -10.98 6.33
C GLN A 35 8.44 -9.50 6.17
N LEU A 36 9.25 -8.96 7.06
CA LEU A 36 9.70 -7.56 7.01
C LEU A 36 10.61 -7.30 5.80
N GLU A 37 11.54 -8.20 5.52
CA GLU A 37 12.44 -8.07 4.36
C GLU A 37 11.66 -8.19 3.04
N ALA A 38 10.70 -9.11 2.95
CA ALA A 38 9.81 -9.19 1.80
C ALA A 38 9.02 -7.87 1.60
N ARG A 39 8.56 -7.25 2.69
CA ARG A 39 7.87 -5.97 2.64
C ARG A 39 8.76 -4.83 2.18
N LYS A 40 9.99 -4.76 2.66
CA LYS A 40 10.98 -3.75 2.22
C LYS A 40 11.26 -3.86 0.72
N PHE A 41 11.32 -5.08 0.20
CA PHE A 41 11.52 -5.30 -1.22
C PHE A 41 10.32 -4.84 -2.06
N ILE A 42 9.10 -5.15 -1.63
CA ILE A 42 7.86 -4.78 -2.36
C ILE A 42 7.56 -3.29 -2.24
N THR A 43 7.91 -2.68 -1.11
CA THR A 43 7.65 -1.26 -0.82
C THR A 43 8.95 -0.56 -0.44
N PRO A 44 9.82 -0.28 -1.41
CA PRO A 44 11.09 0.40 -1.15
C PRO A 44 10.87 1.82 -0.65
N MET A 45 11.84 2.32 0.11
CA MET A 45 11.85 3.72 0.54
C MET A 45 12.01 4.64 -0.68
N THR A 46 11.25 5.72 -0.69
CA THR A 46 11.37 6.77 -1.70
C THR A 46 12.12 7.96 -1.10
N ALA A 47 13.15 8.44 -1.81
CA ALA A 47 13.94 9.60 -1.41
C ALA A 47 13.53 10.83 -2.23
N TYR A 48 13.35 11.95 -1.54
CA TYR A 48 13.06 13.24 -2.17
C TYR A 48 14.09 14.28 -1.72
N ILE A 49 14.52 15.12 -2.66
CA ILE A 49 15.35 16.27 -2.35
C ILE A 49 14.44 17.49 -2.25
N CYS A 50 14.43 18.15 -1.12
CA CYS A 50 13.68 19.38 -0.92
C CYS A 50 14.62 20.51 -0.41
N LYS A 51 14.23 21.75 -0.70
CA LYS A 51 14.92 22.90 -0.10
C LYS A 51 14.59 22.98 1.39
N LYS A 52 15.46 23.66 2.17
CA LYS A 52 15.20 23.92 3.57
C LYS A 52 13.85 24.65 3.73
N HIS A 53 12.97 24.10 4.55
CA HIS A 53 11.67 24.68 4.89
C HIS A 53 11.35 24.40 6.36
N ASN A 54 10.44 25.17 6.91
CA ASN A 54 9.90 24.93 8.24
C ASN A 54 8.83 23.83 8.16
N GLY A 55 8.72 23.01 9.21
CA GLY A 55 7.72 21.95 9.32
C GLY A 55 7.43 21.64 10.77
N ALA A 56 6.21 21.15 11.04
CA ALA A 56 5.76 20.82 12.39
C ALA A 56 6.15 19.40 12.83
N LEU A 57 6.55 18.51 11.88
CA LEU A 57 6.78 17.10 12.16
C LEU A 57 8.22 16.76 12.58
N GLY A 58 9.12 17.75 12.58
CA GLY A 58 10.55 17.52 12.90
C GLY A 58 11.30 16.74 11.81
N THR A 59 12.45 16.17 12.19
CA THR A 59 13.29 15.40 11.27
C THR A 59 12.89 13.93 11.16
N ASN A 60 12.15 13.41 12.13
CA ASN A 60 11.65 12.05 12.15
C ASN A 60 10.17 12.07 12.58
N TYR A 61 9.34 11.40 11.81
CA TYR A 61 7.93 11.28 12.12
C TYR A 61 7.43 9.88 11.76
N SER A 62 6.59 9.31 12.64
CA SER A 62 5.86 8.07 12.37
C SER A 62 4.37 8.30 12.61
N PHE A 63 3.54 7.97 11.64
CA PHE A 63 2.09 8.04 11.76
C PHE A 63 1.53 7.03 12.79
N GLY A 64 2.23 5.92 12.99
CA GLY A 64 1.79 4.90 13.94
C GLY A 64 2.92 4.03 14.45
N SER A 65 2.63 3.30 15.52
CA SER A 65 3.56 2.34 16.12
C SER A 65 2.82 1.12 16.64
N VAL A 66 3.51 -0.02 16.59
CA VAL A 66 3.05 -1.32 17.09
C VAL A 66 3.92 -1.74 18.27
N SER A 67 3.33 -2.45 19.24
CA SER A 67 4.08 -2.93 20.41
C SER A 67 4.87 -4.20 20.16
N SER A 68 4.66 -4.87 19.03
CA SER A 68 5.37 -6.10 18.65
C SER A 68 5.60 -6.12 17.15
N ASN A 69 6.81 -6.42 16.74
CA ASN A 69 7.16 -6.61 15.32
C ASN A 69 6.62 -7.93 14.76
N ASP A 70 6.16 -8.85 15.61
CA ASP A 70 5.53 -10.11 15.18
C ASP A 70 4.13 -9.88 14.57
N VAL A 71 3.55 -8.68 14.78
CA VAL A 71 2.30 -8.26 14.13
C VAL A 71 2.59 -7.25 13.05
N ILE A 72 2.21 -7.59 11.85
CA ILE A 72 2.47 -6.82 10.63
C ILE A 72 1.22 -6.04 10.26
N VAL A 73 1.38 -4.76 9.99
CA VAL A 73 0.33 -3.93 9.38
C VAL A 73 0.26 -4.27 7.89
N ARG A 74 -0.78 -4.96 7.47
CA ARG A 74 -0.97 -5.38 6.07
C ARG A 74 -1.60 -4.30 5.21
N ALA A 75 -2.53 -3.53 5.77
CA ALA A 75 -3.19 -2.46 5.05
C ALA A 75 -3.65 -1.36 6.02
N ILE A 76 -3.63 -0.13 5.53
CA ILE A 76 -4.29 1.03 6.10
C ILE A 76 -5.03 1.69 4.94
N LYS A 77 -6.35 1.85 5.06
CA LYS A 77 -7.16 2.49 4.03
C LYS A 77 -8.33 3.23 4.66
N LYS A 78 -8.97 4.11 3.92
CA LYS A 78 -10.29 4.65 4.30
C LYS A 78 -11.34 3.54 4.15
N ALA A 79 -12.33 3.51 5.06
CA ALA A 79 -13.49 2.63 4.93
C ALA A 79 -14.33 2.99 3.70
N GLU A 80 -15.00 2.00 3.11
CA GLU A 80 -15.80 2.22 1.89
C GLU A 80 -17.06 3.04 2.18
N ASN A 81 -17.69 2.80 3.31
CA ASN A 81 -19.00 3.39 3.64
C ASN A 81 -18.96 4.35 4.83
N SER A 82 -17.77 4.74 5.32
CA SER A 82 -17.63 5.66 6.45
C SER A 82 -16.32 6.47 6.38
N ASP A 83 -16.16 7.41 7.30
CA ASP A 83 -14.91 8.16 7.45
C ASP A 83 -13.89 7.47 8.38
N GLU A 84 -14.16 6.24 8.78
CA GLU A 84 -13.26 5.45 9.60
C GLU A 84 -12.04 4.98 8.78
N ILE A 85 -10.97 4.68 9.49
CA ILE A 85 -9.77 4.08 8.90
C ILE A 85 -9.80 2.58 9.16
N ILE A 86 -9.75 1.80 8.11
CA ILE A 86 -9.58 0.36 8.19
C ILE A 86 -8.10 0.05 8.34
N ILE A 87 -7.77 -0.74 9.37
CA ILE A 87 -6.44 -1.32 9.52
C ILE A 87 -6.53 -2.85 9.54
N ARG A 88 -5.64 -3.50 8.80
CA ARG A 88 -5.51 -4.96 8.82
C ARG A 88 -4.17 -5.35 9.43
N LEU A 89 -4.24 -6.18 10.43
CA LEU A 89 -3.13 -6.66 11.23
C LEU A 89 -3.03 -8.17 11.09
N ASN A 90 -1.81 -8.69 10.98
CA ASN A 90 -1.56 -10.11 10.85
C ASN A 90 -0.39 -10.51 11.75
N GLU A 91 -0.60 -11.48 12.62
CA GLU A 91 0.49 -12.15 13.30
C GLU A 91 1.28 -12.99 12.28
N GLY A 92 2.57 -12.76 12.15
CA GLY A 92 3.39 -13.33 11.06
C GLY A 92 4.52 -14.23 11.54
N ALA A 93 4.62 -14.55 12.82
CA ALA A 93 5.73 -15.29 13.44
C ALA A 93 5.33 -16.62 14.08
N ASN A 94 4.08 -17.07 13.87
CA ASN A 94 3.54 -18.29 14.49
C ASN A 94 3.53 -18.23 16.03
N LYS A 95 3.19 -17.07 16.59
CA LYS A 95 3.19 -16.86 18.06
C LYS A 95 1.81 -16.47 18.57
N THR A 96 1.54 -16.85 19.82
CA THR A 96 0.41 -16.28 20.55
C THR A 96 0.83 -14.96 21.18
N ILE A 97 0.14 -13.87 20.85
CA ILE A 97 0.37 -12.54 21.42
C ILE A 97 -0.82 -12.18 22.30
N ASN A 98 -0.65 -12.31 23.60
CA ASN A 98 -1.74 -12.09 24.57
C ASN A 98 -2.09 -10.60 24.72
N LYS A 99 -1.15 -9.70 24.46
CA LYS A 99 -1.36 -8.26 24.56
C LYS A 99 -0.58 -7.54 23.48
N PHE A 100 -1.31 -6.95 22.57
CA PHE A 100 -0.79 -6.11 21.51
C PHE A 100 -1.40 -4.73 21.62
N SER A 101 -0.63 -3.71 21.30
CA SER A 101 -1.14 -2.34 21.20
C SER A 101 -0.71 -1.66 19.90
N LEU A 102 -1.63 -0.91 19.33
CA LEU A 102 -1.41 -0.06 18.16
C LEU A 102 -1.72 1.38 18.53
N THR A 103 -0.81 2.28 18.15
CA THR A 103 -1.01 3.73 18.23
C THR A 103 -1.05 4.30 16.82
N LEU A 104 -1.97 5.21 16.54
CA LEU A 104 -2.06 5.91 15.26
C LEU A 104 -2.34 7.40 15.48
N GLY A 105 -1.65 8.25 14.73
CA GLY A 105 -1.87 9.70 14.70
C GLY A 105 -1.93 10.32 16.10
N ASN A 106 -2.95 11.10 16.34
CA ASN A 106 -3.22 11.77 17.64
C ASN A 106 -3.90 10.84 18.67
N GLY A 107 -4.02 9.57 18.37
CA GLY A 107 -4.70 8.56 19.18
C GLY A 107 -6.02 8.12 18.56
N ILE A 108 -6.50 6.98 19.03
CA ILE A 108 -7.73 6.35 18.57
C ILE A 108 -8.84 6.76 19.53
N GLU A 109 -9.94 7.31 18.99
CA GLU A 109 -11.11 7.71 19.75
C GLU A 109 -12.06 6.53 19.96
N ASP A 110 -12.33 5.77 18.89
CA ASP A 110 -13.20 4.60 18.89
C ASP A 110 -12.68 3.53 17.92
N ALA A 111 -13.04 2.27 18.19
CA ALA A 111 -12.66 1.14 17.36
C ALA A 111 -13.71 0.04 17.41
N LYS A 112 -13.86 -0.64 16.28
CA LYS A 112 -14.61 -1.89 16.17
C LYS A 112 -13.84 -2.92 15.36
N GLU A 113 -13.91 -4.18 15.75
CA GLU A 113 -13.43 -5.28 14.93
C GLU A 113 -14.41 -5.50 13.79
N VAL A 114 -13.90 -5.69 12.59
CA VAL A 114 -14.68 -5.90 11.38
C VAL A 114 -14.19 -7.11 10.60
N PHE A 115 -15.05 -7.67 9.77
CA PHE A 115 -14.66 -8.69 8.79
C PHE A 115 -13.82 -8.08 7.65
N ALA A 116 -13.29 -8.91 6.76
CA ALA A 116 -12.59 -8.44 5.58
C ALA A 116 -13.47 -7.60 4.64
N SER A 117 -14.78 -7.82 4.67
CA SER A 117 -15.84 -7.05 4.00
C SER A 117 -16.19 -5.72 4.67
N GLU A 118 -15.52 -5.38 5.78
CA GLU A 118 -15.77 -4.20 6.62
C GLU A 118 -17.10 -4.25 7.42
N GLU A 119 -17.82 -5.34 7.36
CA GLU A 119 -18.99 -5.57 8.21
C GLU A 119 -18.60 -5.71 9.68
N TYR A 120 -19.44 -5.22 10.57
CA TYR A 120 -19.21 -5.26 12.00
C TYR A 120 -19.07 -6.70 12.50
N LYS A 121 -18.01 -6.98 13.25
CA LYS A 121 -17.75 -8.26 13.87
C LYS A 121 -17.86 -8.22 15.40
N GLY A 122 -17.39 -7.14 16.01
CA GLY A 122 -17.38 -7.02 17.46
C GLY A 122 -16.80 -5.68 17.95
N LYS A 123 -16.86 -5.47 19.26
CA LYS A 123 -16.22 -4.32 19.90
C LYS A 123 -14.71 -4.54 19.96
N ALA A 124 -13.95 -3.47 19.85
CA ALA A 124 -12.52 -3.46 20.08
C ALA A 124 -12.22 -2.66 21.36
N GLU A 125 -11.16 -3.04 22.07
CA GLU A 125 -10.74 -2.35 23.28
C GLU A 125 -9.83 -1.16 22.94
N ILE A 126 -10.19 0.01 23.50
CA ILE A 126 -9.34 1.20 23.46
C ILE A 126 -8.90 1.54 24.87
N LYS A 127 -7.59 1.70 25.06
CA LYS A 127 -7.00 2.16 26.30
C LYS A 127 -5.95 3.24 26.01
N ASP A 128 -6.08 4.38 26.66
CA ASP A 128 -5.16 5.53 26.51
C ASP A 128 -4.96 5.95 25.04
N GLY A 129 -6.01 5.89 24.23
CA GLY A 129 -5.99 6.23 22.81
C GLY A 129 -5.28 5.20 21.93
N LYS A 130 -5.05 3.99 22.44
CA LYS A 130 -4.43 2.87 21.73
C LYS A 130 -5.43 1.74 21.55
N LEU A 131 -5.41 1.09 20.40
CA LEU A 131 -6.11 -0.17 20.21
C LEU A 131 -5.37 -1.27 20.96
N ILE A 132 -6.09 -2.02 21.80
CA ILE A 132 -5.57 -3.18 22.53
C ILE A 132 -6.25 -4.43 22.00
N THR A 133 -5.46 -5.45 21.67
CA THR A 133 -5.97 -6.74 21.21
C THR A 133 -4.98 -7.86 21.47
N SER A 134 -5.34 -9.07 21.09
CA SER A 134 -4.49 -10.27 21.14
C SER A 134 -4.50 -10.96 19.78
N PHE A 135 -3.54 -11.82 19.54
CA PHE A 135 -3.47 -12.63 18.32
C PHE A 135 -3.15 -14.09 18.65
N LYS A 136 -3.80 -14.98 17.93
CA LYS A 136 -3.38 -16.38 17.78
C LYS A 136 -2.31 -16.48 16.68
N PRO A 137 -1.56 -17.58 16.60
CA PRO A 137 -0.62 -17.82 15.52
C PRO A 137 -1.27 -17.61 14.14
N TYR A 138 -0.63 -16.80 13.30
CA TYR A 138 -1.06 -16.45 11.93
C TYR A 138 -2.43 -15.77 11.83
N GLU A 139 -3.00 -15.30 12.92
CA GLU A 139 -4.31 -14.66 12.92
C GLU A 139 -4.28 -13.33 12.20
N ILE A 140 -5.31 -13.08 11.40
CA ILE A 140 -5.57 -11.80 10.74
C ILE A 140 -6.77 -11.15 11.41
N LYS A 141 -6.63 -9.88 11.79
CA LYS A 141 -7.73 -9.07 12.31
C LYS A 141 -7.83 -7.76 11.55
N SER A 142 -9.06 -7.31 11.34
CA SER A 142 -9.35 -6.00 10.74
C SER A 142 -10.12 -5.15 11.74
N PHE A 143 -9.79 -3.87 11.80
CA PHE A 143 -10.44 -2.91 12.67
C PHE A 143 -10.83 -1.67 11.89
N ALA A 144 -12.01 -1.16 12.16
CA ALA A 144 -12.43 0.17 11.75
C ALA A 144 -12.20 1.13 12.91
N LEU A 145 -11.41 2.17 12.68
CA LEU A 145 -10.89 3.08 13.70
C LEU A 145 -11.38 4.49 13.43
N LYS A 146 -11.86 5.16 14.47
CA LYS A 146 -12.07 6.59 14.49
C LYS A 146 -10.88 7.25 15.20
N LEU A 147 -10.14 8.08 14.50
CA LEU A 147 -9.00 8.79 15.10
C LEU A 147 -9.47 10.07 15.78
N LYS A 148 -8.77 10.47 16.85
CA LYS A 148 -8.96 11.79 17.46
C LYS A 148 -8.63 12.86 16.43
N SER A 149 -9.48 13.87 16.36
CA SER A 149 -9.24 15.02 15.49
C SER A 149 -7.95 15.72 15.93
N GLY A 150 -7.05 15.94 15.00
CA GLY A 150 -5.91 16.84 15.17
C GLY A 150 -6.32 18.29 14.94
N GLU A 151 -5.42 19.22 15.23
CA GLU A 151 -5.59 20.59 14.77
C GLU A 151 -5.72 20.58 13.24
N LYS A 152 -6.78 21.27 12.76
CA LYS A 152 -6.97 21.43 11.32
C LYS A 152 -5.89 22.39 10.80
N VAL A 153 -4.79 21.85 10.35
CA VAL A 153 -3.82 22.59 9.57
C VAL A 153 -4.51 22.96 8.25
N LYS A 154 -4.61 24.26 7.96
CA LYS A 154 -5.12 24.74 6.68
C LYS A 154 -4.09 24.32 5.63
N ALA A 155 -4.35 23.21 4.97
CA ALA A 155 -3.53 22.79 3.84
C ALA A 155 -3.65 23.86 2.75
N GLU A 156 -2.52 24.37 2.26
CA GLU A 156 -2.52 25.12 1.03
C GLU A 156 -3.10 24.24 -0.06
N LYS A 157 -3.97 24.80 -0.89
CA LYS A 157 -4.51 24.06 -2.04
C LYS A 157 -3.33 23.57 -2.87
N ALA A 158 -3.18 22.25 -2.97
CA ALA A 158 -2.28 21.68 -3.95
C ALA A 158 -2.72 22.20 -5.33
N VAL A 159 -1.86 22.97 -5.96
CA VAL A 159 -2.06 23.33 -7.36
C VAL A 159 -1.73 22.06 -8.14
N PRO A 160 -2.69 21.49 -8.89
CA PRO A 160 -2.38 20.36 -9.74
C PRO A 160 -1.28 20.83 -10.70
N ILE A 161 -0.13 20.21 -10.64
CA ILE A 161 0.89 20.36 -11.67
C ILE A 161 0.36 19.55 -12.84
N GLU A 162 -0.16 20.24 -13.86
CA GLU A 162 -0.31 19.62 -15.16
C GLU A 162 1.11 19.30 -15.63
N LEU A 163 1.50 18.03 -15.48
CA LEU A 163 2.62 17.56 -16.26
C LEU A 163 2.18 17.67 -17.72
N PRO A 164 2.90 18.41 -18.56
CA PRO A 164 2.64 18.38 -19.98
C PRO A 164 2.92 16.93 -20.44
N LEU A 165 1.89 16.11 -20.39
CA LEU A 165 1.89 14.85 -21.10
C LEU A 165 1.99 15.25 -22.56
N ASP A 166 3.17 15.05 -23.14
CA ASP A 166 3.38 15.31 -24.54
C ASP A 166 2.33 14.52 -25.33
N LYS A 167 1.73 15.15 -26.32
CA LYS A 167 0.56 14.66 -27.05
C LYS A 167 0.82 13.41 -27.88
N ASN A 168 1.90 12.71 -27.64
CA ASN A 168 2.36 11.54 -28.39
C ASN A 168 1.90 10.21 -27.79
N ILE A 169 0.68 10.16 -27.24
CA ILE A 169 0.04 8.89 -27.00
C ILE A 169 -0.40 8.36 -28.36
N ILE A 170 0.41 7.53 -28.97
CA ILE A 170 0.11 6.87 -30.22
C ILE A 170 -0.61 5.58 -29.92
N THR A 171 -1.86 5.48 -30.35
CA THR A 171 -2.56 4.21 -30.39
C THR A 171 -1.90 3.35 -31.46
N LYS A 172 -1.27 2.27 -31.09
CA LYS A 172 -0.66 1.33 -32.04
C LYS A 172 -1.65 0.23 -32.37
N GLN A 173 -1.97 0.09 -33.65
CA GLN A 173 -2.69 -1.06 -34.18
C GLN A 173 -1.67 -2.09 -34.65
N GLY A 174 -1.90 -3.35 -34.32
CA GLY A 174 -1.04 -4.44 -34.74
C GLY A 174 -1.84 -5.65 -35.17
N LYS A 175 -1.17 -6.57 -35.85
CA LYS A 175 -1.72 -7.87 -36.22
C LYS A 175 -0.96 -8.99 -35.54
N CYS A 176 -1.70 -9.97 -35.02
CA CYS A 176 -1.14 -11.22 -34.55
C CYS A 176 -1.93 -12.38 -35.20
N GLY A 177 -1.34 -13.01 -36.22
CA GLY A 177 -2.06 -13.97 -37.05
C GLY A 177 -3.21 -13.28 -37.81
N ASP A 178 -4.42 -13.82 -37.66
CA ASP A 178 -5.64 -13.30 -38.31
C ASP A 178 -6.38 -12.25 -37.46
N TYR A 179 -5.84 -11.89 -36.29
CA TYR A 179 -6.49 -10.96 -35.35
C TYR A 179 -5.84 -9.59 -35.41
N ASP A 180 -6.67 -8.57 -35.53
CA ASP A 180 -6.29 -7.18 -35.35
C ASP A 180 -6.39 -6.84 -33.85
N TYR A 181 -5.37 -6.19 -33.30
CA TYR A 181 -5.42 -5.68 -31.92
C TYR A 181 -5.08 -4.19 -31.87
N THR A 182 -5.69 -3.52 -30.92
CA THR A 182 -5.40 -2.11 -30.63
C THR A 182 -4.85 -2.00 -29.22
N VAL A 183 -3.63 -1.52 -29.10
CA VAL A 183 -3.07 -1.18 -27.80
C VAL A 183 -3.59 0.20 -27.42
N PRO A 184 -4.17 0.40 -26.24
CA PRO A 184 -4.85 1.66 -25.90
C PRO A 184 -3.87 2.86 -25.88
N PHE A 185 -2.59 2.62 -25.65
CA PHE A 185 -1.52 3.61 -25.81
C PHE A 185 -0.16 2.91 -25.87
N GLU A 186 0.75 3.49 -26.62
CA GLU A 186 2.17 3.14 -26.58
C GLU A 186 2.96 4.43 -26.28
N ILE A 187 3.80 4.35 -25.26
CA ILE A 187 4.81 5.38 -25.03
C ILE A 187 5.98 5.05 -25.92
N VAL A 188 6.21 5.83 -26.97
CA VAL A 188 7.34 5.64 -27.87
C VAL A 188 8.64 5.93 -27.10
N PRO A 189 9.52 4.91 -26.90
CA PRO A 189 10.65 5.05 -25.99
C PRO A 189 11.75 5.98 -26.48
N ASP A 190 11.73 6.43 -27.74
CA ASP A 190 12.85 7.14 -28.38
C ASP A 190 12.66 8.65 -28.48
N GLU A 191 11.51 9.20 -28.12
CA GLU A 191 11.32 10.63 -28.05
C GLU A 191 11.64 11.15 -26.66
N ILE A 192 12.82 11.73 -26.50
CA ILE A 192 13.15 12.58 -25.36
C ILE A 192 12.36 13.86 -25.60
N ASN A 193 11.35 14.13 -24.74
CA ASN A 193 10.73 15.44 -24.78
C ASN A 193 11.77 16.53 -24.47
N SER A 194 11.50 17.76 -24.86
CA SER A 194 12.40 18.91 -24.69
C SER A 194 12.85 19.14 -23.23
N ASN A 195 12.30 18.42 -22.25
CA ASN A 195 12.61 18.50 -20.83
C ASN A 195 13.45 17.31 -20.32
N GLY A 196 13.84 16.36 -21.16
CA GLY A 196 14.77 15.29 -20.81
C GLY A 196 14.14 14.14 -19.99
N TYR A 197 12.82 14.01 -19.93
CA TYR A 197 12.17 12.91 -19.24
C TYR A 197 11.96 11.72 -20.18
N LYS A 198 12.48 10.58 -19.77
CA LYS A 198 12.26 9.31 -20.46
C LYS A 198 11.20 8.53 -19.67
N PHE A 199 10.03 8.35 -20.26
CA PHE A 199 9.03 7.43 -19.72
C PHE A 199 9.37 6.02 -20.22
N ILE A 200 9.45 5.06 -19.29
CA ILE A 200 9.68 3.64 -19.59
C ILE A 200 8.35 2.91 -19.36
#